data_a0cac489d6c76dbca2f03c5286fa41f0
#
_entry.id   a0cac489d6c76dbca2f03c5286fa41f0
#
_cell.length_a   1.000
_cell.length_b   1.000
_cell.length_c   1.000
_cell.angle_alpha   90.00
_cell.angle_beta   90.00
_cell.angle_gamma   90.00
#
_symmetry.space_group_name_H-M   'P 1'
#
loop_
_entity.id
_entity.type
_entity.pdbx_description
1 polymer ?
#
loop_
_entity_poly.entity_id
_entity_poly.type
_entity_poly.pdbx_seq_one_letter_code
_entity_poly.pdbx_strand_id
1 'polypeptide(L)'
;MILIFEEHRMQLSSEQCDFFFTNGYLVINNFFSESVCDLLKQRIETLLENNQAEIPKTIFSTQTNEHAKKQYFLDSGDKIHYFFEPGAFDEAGDCLRPFNQSINKIGHALHELDPIFRQYSRDDRIKKIAHQLGLKTLGLVQSMYIFKQPGIGAEVLCHQDSTYIFGEDSDALGFWFAIEDATLENGCLEVIPSPCITPLKQRMFRRENEIYFENFDSSPWPEENSVPLPVKKGALIILHGRVPHKSQANFSNQSRHAYTLHLVDISLPYPEKNWLQWPNGIPCL
;
A
#
# COMPACT_ATOMS: atom_id res chain seq x y z
N MET A 1 -3.04 27.16 -1.00
CA MET A 1 -4.45 27.51 -1.28
C MET A 1 -5.31 26.33 -0.81
N ILE A 2 -6.03 26.52 0.31
CA ILE A 2 -6.86 25.44 0.90
C ILE A 2 -8.19 25.48 0.15
N LEU A 3 -8.44 24.47 -0.67
CA LEU A 3 -9.74 24.28 -1.30
C LEU A 3 -10.65 23.52 -0.32
N ILE A 4 -11.68 24.20 0.18
CA ILE A 4 -12.77 23.59 0.97
C ILE A 4 -13.67 22.86 -0.04
N PHE A 5 -13.79 21.54 0.09
CA PHE A 5 -14.59 20.71 -0.82
C PHE A 5 -15.95 20.36 -0.19
N GLU A 6 -17.01 20.55 -0.96
CA GLU A 6 -18.35 20.02 -0.66
C GLU A 6 -18.32 18.48 -0.75
N GLU A 7 -18.80 17.81 0.29
CA GLU A 7 -18.69 16.37 0.55
C GLU A 7 -19.29 15.42 -0.51
N HIS A 8 -19.96 15.88 -1.54
CA HIS A 8 -20.75 15.01 -2.45
C HIS A 8 -20.33 14.98 -3.93
N ARG A 9 -19.26 15.68 -4.34
CA ARG A 9 -18.78 15.68 -5.73
C ARG A 9 -17.26 15.80 -5.83
N MET A 10 -16.54 14.81 -5.27
CA MET A 10 -15.09 14.84 -5.48
C MET A 10 -14.79 14.40 -6.93
N GLN A 11 -14.41 15.39 -7.73
CA GLN A 11 -13.75 15.23 -9.02
C GLN A 11 -12.44 15.99 -8.95
N LEU A 12 -11.37 15.43 -9.52
CA LEU A 12 -10.10 16.14 -9.66
C LEU A 12 -10.27 17.29 -10.64
N SER A 13 -9.64 18.44 -10.35
CA SER A 13 -9.52 19.50 -11.33
C SER A 13 -8.53 19.12 -12.44
N SER A 14 -8.56 19.84 -13.58
CA SER A 14 -7.59 19.63 -14.66
C SER A 14 -6.16 19.83 -14.14
N GLU A 15 -5.92 20.85 -13.30
CA GLU A 15 -4.62 21.12 -12.72
C GLU A 15 -4.13 19.98 -11.79
N GLN A 16 -5.05 19.33 -11.07
CA GLN A 16 -4.72 18.16 -10.24
C GLN A 16 -4.35 16.94 -11.10
N CYS A 17 -5.07 16.71 -12.19
CA CYS A 17 -4.75 15.66 -13.15
C CYS A 17 -3.39 15.93 -13.82
N ASP A 18 -3.15 17.16 -14.29
CA ASP A 18 -1.87 17.56 -14.91
C ASP A 18 -0.70 17.43 -13.92
N PHE A 19 -0.91 17.85 -12.67
CA PHE A 19 0.07 17.66 -11.60
C PHE A 19 0.40 16.18 -11.38
N PHE A 20 -0.64 15.32 -11.31
CA PHE A 20 -0.46 13.89 -11.13
C PHE A 20 0.33 13.26 -12.28
N PHE A 21 -0.03 13.53 -13.53
CA PHE A 21 0.67 12.96 -14.68
C PHE A 21 2.12 13.46 -14.81
N THR A 22 2.40 14.67 -14.33
CA THR A 22 3.75 15.26 -14.34
C THR A 22 4.63 14.76 -13.21
N ASN A 23 4.05 14.55 -12.01
CA ASN A 23 4.80 14.26 -10.79
C ASN A 23 4.60 12.83 -10.26
N GLY A 24 3.63 12.07 -10.77
CA GLY A 24 3.35 10.69 -10.40
C GLY A 24 2.60 10.52 -9.08
N TYR A 25 2.24 11.59 -8.39
CA TYR A 25 1.49 11.53 -7.13
C TYR A 25 0.52 12.71 -6.97
N LEU A 26 -0.44 12.56 -6.06
CA LEU A 26 -1.36 13.62 -5.68
C LEU A 26 -1.76 13.47 -4.20
N VAL A 27 -1.87 14.57 -3.47
CA VAL A 27 -2.35 14.59 -2.08
C VAL A 27 -3.72 15.25 -2.01
N ILE A 28 -4.68 14.56 -1.38
CA ILE A 28 -6.04 15.04 -1.14
C ILE A 28 -6.30 15.01 0.36
N ASN A 29 -6.43 16.18 0.97
CA ASN A 29 -6.72 16.27 2.40
C ASN A 29 -8.20 15.94 2.69
N ASN A 30 -8.47 15.42 3.90
CA ASN A 30 -9.83 15.14 4.40
C ASN A 30 -10.66 14.24 3.46
N PHE A 31 -10.04 13.23 2.86
CA PHE A 31 -10.76 12.27 2.03
C PHE A 31 -11.68 11.39 2.87
N PHE A 32 -11.18 10.79 3.95
CA PHE A 32 -12.00 10.15 4.96
C PHE A 32 -12.18 11.09 6.17
N SER A 33 -13.33 11.01 6.81
CA SER A 33 -13.54 11.66 8.12
C SER A 33 -12.71 10.94 9.20
N GLU A 34 -12.43 11.63 10.29
CA GLU A 34 -11.73 11.01 11.43
C GLU A 34 -12.48 9.78 11.97
N SER A 35 -13.83 9.84 12.00
CA SER A 35 -14.67 8.72 12.44
C SER A 35 -14.55 7.48 11.56
N VAL A 36 -14.36 7.65 10.24
CA VAL A 36 -14.09 6.53 9.33
C VAL A 36 -12.72 5.92 9.62
N CYS A 37 -11.71 6.75 9.83
CA CYS A 37 -10.38 6.27 10.20
C CYS A 37 -10.40 5.50 11.54
N ASP A 38 -11.13 6.00 12.54
CA ASP A 38 -11.28 5.34 13.83
C ASP A 38 -12.02 3.99 13.69
N LEU A 39 -13.06 3.93 12.87
CA LEU A 39 -13.77 2.69 12.57
C LEU A 39 -12.85 1.64 11.92
N LEU A 40 -12.06 2.03 10.91
CA LEU A 40 -11.11 1.14 10.25
C LEU A 40 -10.03 0.65 11.23
N LYS A 41 -9.53 1.53 12.09
CA LYS A 41 -8.56 1.18 13.13
C LYS A 41 -9.15 0.20 14.13
N GLN A 42 -10.34 0.47 14.68
CA GLN A 42 -11.04 -0.42 15.60
C GLN A 42 -11.32 -1.80 14.98
N ARG A 43 -11.66 -1.83 13.67
CA ARG A 43 -11.86 -3.10 12.97
C ARG A 43 -10.59 -3.95 12.93
N ILE A 44 -9.43 -3.33 12.69
CA ILE A 44 -8.13 -4.02 12.72
C ILE A 44 -7.81 -4.56 14.11
N GLU A 45 -8.05 -3.79 15.17
CA GLU A 45 -7.87 -4.25 16.55
C GLU A 45 -8.71 -5.51 16.82
N THR A 46 -9.98 -5.48 16.41
CA THR A 46 -10.87 -6.65 16.50
C THR A 46 -10.36 -7.87 15.71
N LEU A 47 -9.83 -7.65 14.50
CA LEU A 47 -9.25 -8.74 13.70
C LEU A 47 -8.02 -9.35 14.37
N LEU A 48 -7.16 -8.54 14.97
CA LEU A 48 -5.99 -9.01 15.70
C LEU A 48 -6.37 -9.82 16.95
N GLU A 49 -7.32 -9.32 17.74
CA GLU A 49 -7.81 -10.01 18.94
C GLU A 49 -8.41 -11.38 18.63
N ASN A 50 -9.25 -11.44 17.60
CA ASN A 50 -9.96 -12.67 17.22
C ASN A 50 -9.06 -13.75 16.59
N ASN A 51 -7.94 -13.36 15.98
CA ASN A 51 -7.10 -14.29 15.22
C ASN A 51 -5.71 -14.52 15.84
N GLN A 52 -5.38 -13.89 16.96
CA GLN A 52 -4.03 -13.92 17.54
C GLN A 52 -3.47 -15.33 17.69
N ALA A 53 -4.26 -16.30 18.12
CA ALA A 53 -3.81 -17.68 18.35
C ALA A 53 -3.48 -18.45 17.07
N GLU A 54 -4.03 -18.02 15.93
CA GLU A 54 -3.92 -18.70 14.61
C GLU A 54 -2.89 -18.04 13.69
N ILE A 55 -2.39 -16.86 14.06
CA ILE A 55 -1.46 -16.09 13.21
C ILE A 55 -0.06 -16.73 13.24
N PRO A 56 0.46 -17.21 12.10
CA PRO A 56 1.83 -17.70 12.02
C PRO A 56 2.83 -16.58 12.29
N LYS A 57 3.89 -16.86 13.06
CA LYS A 57 4.95 -15.89 13.36
C LYS A 57 5.83 -15.63 12.12
N THR A 58 5.29 -14.94 11.14
CA THR A 58 5.95 -14.66 9.84
C THR A 58 6.40 -13.21 9.77
N ILE A 59 7.70 -12.97 9.70
CA ILE A 59 8.29 -11.64 9.60
C ILE A 59 8.17 -11.13 8.17
N PHE A 60 7.69 -9.90 7.99
CA PHE A 60 7.82 -9.18 6.74
C PHE A 60 9.20 -8.52 6.64
N SER A 61 9.90 -8.75 5.55
CA SER A 61 11.16 -8.06 5.26
C SER A 61 11.31 -7.88 3.76
N THR A 62 11.70 -6.68 3.36
CA THR A 62 12.14 -6.38 1.99
C THR A 62 13.59 -6.84 1.74
N GLN A 63 14.28 -7.32 2.79
CA GLN A 63 15.71 -7.64 2.76
C GLN A 63 16.07 -9.13 2.85
N THR A 64 15.16 -10.02 3.25
CA THR A 64 15.48 -11.43 3.53
C THR A 64 14.82 -12.46 2.61
N ASN A 65 15.61 -13.50 2.27
CA ASN A 65 15.31 -14.55 1.29
C ASN A 65 15.01 -15.93 1.91
N GLU A 66 14.05 -16.09 2.83
CA GLU A 66 13.74 -17.40 3.42
C GLU A 66 12.52 -18.08 2.76
N HIS A 67 12.64 -19.35 2.35
CA HIS A 67 11.64 -20.08 1.55
C HIS A 67 10.24 -20.21 2.20
N ALA A 68 10.13 -20.50 3.47
CA ALA A 68 8.83 -20.63 4.14
C ALA A 68 8.09 -19.30 4.25
N LYS A 69 8.82 -18.20 4.44
CA LYS A 69 8.30 -16.85 4.45
C LYS A 69 7.82 -16.44 3.07
N LYS A 70 8.51 -16.88 2.01
CA LYS A 70 8.08 -16.65 0.62
C LYS A 70 6.74 -17.32 0.32
N GLN A 71 6.53 -18.58 0.71
CA GLN A 71 5.28 -19.28 0.45
C GLN A 71 4.09 -18.62 1.14
N TYR A 72 4.24 -18.25 2.42
CA TYR A 72 3.19 -17.53 3.17
C TYR A 72 2.84 -16.19 2.51
N PHE A 73 3.85 -15.46 2.00
CA PHE A 73 3.64 -14.25 1.22
C PHE A 73 2.94 -14.53 -0.10
N LEU A 74 3.39 -15.51 -0.88
CA LEU A 74 2.80 -15.87 -2.17
C LEU A 74 1.35 -16.33 -2.07
N ASP A 75 0.99 -16.98 -0.95
CA ASP A 75 -0.35 -17.48 -0.69
C ASP A 75 -1.30 -16.42 -0.10
N SER A 76 -0.82 -15.20 0.14
CA SER A 76 -1.60 -14.15 0.79
C SER A 76 -2.38 -13.25 -0.17
N GLY A 77 -2.22 -13.41 -1.50
CA GLY A 77 -2.78 -12.49 -2.49
C GLY A 77 -4.30 -12.34 -2.39
N ASP A 78 -5.01 -13.45 -2.24
CA ASP A 78 -6.48 -13.54 -2.13
C ASP A 78 -6.96 -13.81 -0.69
N LYS A 79 -6.12 -13.54 0.33
CA LYS A 79 -6.39 -13.85 1.74
C LYS A 79 -6.09 -12.66 2.66
N ILE A 80 -6.49 -12.78 3.91
CA ILE A 80 -6.09 -11.88 4.99
C ILE A 80 -4.96 -12.57 5.76
N HIS A 81 -3.71 -12.15 5.50
CA HIS A 81 -2.52 -12.64 6.18
C HIS A 81 -1.88 -11.54 7.02
N TYR A 82 -1.15 -11.93 8.05
CA TYR A 82 -0.55 -11.05 9.05
C TYR A 82 0.97 -11.17 8.98
N PHE A 83 1.65 -10.06 8.97
CA PHE A 83 3.11 -10.01 8.87
C PHE A 83 3.67 -9.20 10.02
N PHE A 84 4.72 -9.73 10.66
CA PHE A 84 5.37 -9.09 11.80
C PHE A 84 6.49 -8.14 11.36
N GLU A 85 6.78 -7.17 12.22
CA GLU A 85 7.94 -6.31 12.03
C GLU A 85 9.26 -7.10 12.10
N PRO A 86 10.29 -6.73 11.35
CA PRO A 86 11.64 -7.17 11.60
C PRO A 86 12.04 -6.82 13.04
N GLY A 87 12.57 -7.79 13.79
CA GLY A 87 12.91 -7.60 15.20
C GLY A 87 11.72 -7.70 16.17
N ALA A 88 10.57 -8.23 15.73
CA ALA A 88 9.43 -8.48 16.60
C ALA A 88 9.66 -9.64 17.59
N PHE A 89 10.61 -10.54 17.31
CA PHE A 89 10.87 -11.76 18.07
C PHE A 89 12.29 -11.79 18.61
N ASP A 90 12.47 -12.42 19.76
CA ASP A 90 13.77 -12.80 20.30
C ASP A 90 14.32 -14.08 19.64
N GLU A 91 15.49 -14.54 20.10
CA GLU A 91 16.12 -15.78 19.58
C GLU A 91 15.31 -17.06 19.89
N ALA A 92 14.45 -17.04 20.91
CA ALA A 92 13.56 -18.14 21.26
C ALA A 92 12.26 -18.13 20.44
N GLY A 93 12.01 -17.06 19.67
CA GLY A 93 10.80 -16.87 18.87
C GLY A 93 9.64 -16.30 19.67
N ASP A 94 9.89 -15.70 20.82
CA ASP A 94 8.88 -15.00 21.61
C ASP A 94 8.81 -13.53 21.23
N CYS A 95 7.58 -12.95 21.27
CA CYS A 95 7.41 -11.55 20.96
C CYS A 95 8.10 -10.65 22.01
N LEU A 96 8.95 -9.75 21.54
CA LEU A 96 9.63 -8.76 22.39
C LEU A 96 8.70 -7.64 22.86
N ARG A 97 7.51 -7.53 22.28
CA ARG A 97 6.50 -6.50 22.56
C ARG A 97 5.10 -7.14 22.55
N PRO A 98 4.07 -6.46 23.06
CA PRO A 98 2.70 -6.90 22.89
C PRO A 98 2.39 -7.25 21.44
N PHE A 99 1.61 -8.30 21.21
CA PHE A 99 1.31 -8.84 19.89
C PHE A 99 0.85 -7.76 18.90
N ASN A 100 -0.11 -6.92 19.30
CA ASN A 100 -0.64 -5.85 18.48
C ASN A 100 0.38 -4.75 18.14
N GLN A 101 1.48 -4.65 18.87
CA GLN A 101 2.61 -3.74 18.62
C GLN A 101 3.76 -4.42 17.85
N SER A 102 3.60 -5.67 17.47
CA SER A 102 4.60 -6.45 16.75
C SER A 102 4.27 -6.66 15.28
N ILE A 103 3.04 -6.30 14.86
CA ILE A 103 2.55 -6.46 13.48
C ILE A 103 3.03 -5.29 12.61
N ASN A 104 3.60 -5.63 11.45
CA ASN A 104 4.00 -4.70 10.40
C ASN A 104 2.81 -4.34 9.50
N LYS A 105 2.15 -5.37 8.96
CA LYS A 105 0.99 -5.19 8.07
C LYS A 105 0.04 -6.38 8.07
N ILE A 106 -1.18 -6.13 7.63
CA ILE A 106 -2.18 -7.13 7.27
C ILE A 106 -2.49 -6.95 5.78
N GLY A 107 -2.43 -7.99 5.00
CA GLY A 107 -2.64 -7.99 3.54
C GLY A 107 -3.07 -9.38 3.05
N HIS A 108 -3.61 -9.55 1.88
CA HIS A 108 -3.67 -8.53 0.82
C HIS A 108 -5.10 -8.37 0.28
N ALA A 109 -6.10 -9.01 0.93
CA ALA A 109 -7.49 -9.06 0.46
C ALA A 109 -8.52 -8.49 1.47
N LEU A 110 -8.15 -7.55 2.35
CA LEU A 110 -9.08 -6.88 3.26
C LEU A 110 -10.26 -6.26 2.52
N HIS A 111 -10.02 -5.62 1.37
CA HIS A 111 -11.01 -4.98 0.50
C HIS A 111 -12.10 -5.92 -0.03
N GLU A 112 -11.88 -7.22 0.03
CA GLU A 112 -12.83 -8.22 -0.47
C GLU A 112 -13.41 -9.08 0.65
N LEU A 113 -12.58 -9.48 1.61
CA LEU A 113 -12.95 -10.48 2.62
C LEU A 113 -13.46 -9.87 3.93
N ASP A 114 -13.13 -8.60 4.22
CA ASP A 114 -13.63 -7.92 5.41
C ASP A 114 -14.77 -6.95 5.05
N PRO A 115 -15.97 -7.06 5.65
CA PRO A 115 -17.13 -6.28 5.25
C PRO A 115 -16.95 -4.76 5.45
N ILE A 116 -16.21 -4.34 6.48
CA ILE A 116 -15.95 -2.91 6.75
C ILE A 116 -14.95 -2.38 5.74
N PHE A 117 -13.81 -3.04 5.55
CA PHE A 117 -12.83 -2.63 4.54
C PHE A 117 -13.41 -2.69 3.12
N ARG A 118 -14.25 -3.69 2.83
CA ARG A 118 -14.96 -3.80 1.54
C ARG A 118 -15.85 -2.60 1.27
N GLN A 119 -16.58 -2.11 2.27
CA GLN A 119 -17.44 -0.92 2.13
C GLN A 119 -16.63 0.32 1.75
N TYR A 120 -15.57 0.63 2.50
CA TYR A 120 -14.79 1.85 2.27
C TYR A 120 -13.84 1.77 1.07
N SER A 121 -13.44 0.58 0.67
CA SER A 121 -12.66 0.36 -0.57
C SER A 121 -13.48 0.60 -1.83
N ARG A 122 -14.82 0.59 -1.73
CA ARG A 122 -15.75 0.79 -2.84
C ARG A 122 -16.44 2.16 -2.83
N ASP A 123 -15.83 3.14 -2.16
CA ASP A 123 -16.29 4.53 -2.17
C ASP A 123 -16.32 5.05 -3.62
N ASP A 124 -17.44 5.66 -4.02
CA ASP A 124 -17.62 6.17 -5.38
C ASP A 124 -16.62 7.27 -5.76
N ARG A 125 -16.03 7.95 -4.77
CA ARG A 125 -14.96 8.93 -5.00
C ARG A 125 -13.69 8.25 -5.53
N ILE A 126 -13.35 7.06 -5.04
CA ILE A 126 -12.21 6.25 -5.53
C ILE A 126 -12.42 5.91 -6.99
N LYS A 127 -13.63 5.43 -7.35
CA LYS A 127 -13.97 5.10 -8.75
C LYS A 127 -13.79 6.30 -9.68
N LYS A 128 -14.37 7.46 -9.30
CA LYS A 128 -14.30 8.69 -10.08
C LYS A 128 -12.87 9.14 -10.32
N ILE A 129 -12.05 9.15 -9.26
CA ILE A 129 -10.64 9.51 -9.32
C ILE A 129 -9.88 8.55 -10.23
N ALA A 130 -10.05 7.24 -10.06
CA ALA A 130 -9.36 6.24 -10.88
C ALA A 130 -9.71 6.37 -12.37
N HIS A 131 -10.98 6.64 -12.70
CA HIS A 131 -11.39 6.93 -14.10
C HIS A 131 -10.77 8.21 -14.65
N GLN A 132 -10.72 9.30 -13.85
CA GLN A 132 -10.08 10.54 -14.28
C GLN A 132 -8.56 10.38 -14.49
N LEU A 133 -7.93 9.45 -13.77
CA LEU A 133 -6.51 9.12 -13.91
C LEU A 133 -6.24 7.99 -14.94
N GLY A 134 -7.25 7.61 -15.74
CA GLY A 134 -7.08 6.84 -16.96
C GLY A 134 -7.48 5.36 -16.90
N LEU A 135 -7.86 4.80 -15.74
CA LEU A 135 -8.33 3.42 -15.67
C LEU A 135 -9.78 3.33 -16.21
N LYS A 136 -10.05 2.34 -17.09
CA LYS A 136 -11.36 2.19 -17.75
C LYS A 136 -12.28 1.22 -17.00
N THR A 137 -11.79 0.04 -16.67
CA THR A 137 -12.53 -0.96 -15.89
C THR A 137 -11.73 -1.29 -14.64
N LEU A 138 -12.29 -0.90 -13.49
CA LEU A 138 -11.54 -0.91 -12.25
C LEU A 138 -11.51 -2.29 -11.59
N GLY A 139 -10.33 -2.83 -11.37
CA GLY A 139 -10.08 -4.02 -10.57
C GLY A 139 -9.32 -3.66 -9.29
N LEU A 140 -9.80 -4.12 -8.15
CA LEU A 140 -9.11 -4.05 -6.85
C LEU A 140 -8.19 -5.25 -6.71
N VAL A 141 -6.90 -5.06 -6.98
CA VAL A 141 -5.96 -6.18 -6.99
C VAL A 141 -5.39 -6.48 -5.60
N GLN A 142 -5.18 -5.46 -4.78
CA GLN A 142 -4.53 -5.59 -3.48
C GLN A 142 -5.02 -4.55 -2.48
N SER A 143 -5.02 -4.91 -1.20
CA SER A 143 -5.09 -3.97 -0.08
C SER A 143 -4.15 -4.35 1.04
N MET A 144 -3.63 -3.37 1.75
CA MET A 144 -2.81 -3.58 2.95
C MET A 144 -3.22 -2.60 4.04
N TYR A 145 -3.24 -3.07 5.29
CA TYR A 145 -3.23 -2.19 6.45
C TYR A 145 -1.84 -2.23 7.07
N ILE A 146 -1.19 -1.08 7.14
CA ILE A 146 0.21 -0.91 7.54
C ILE A 146 0.25 -0.18 8.88
N PHE A 147 0.97 -0.74 9.85
CA PHE A 147 0.99 -0.22 11.22
C PHE A 147 2.09 0.79 11.48
N LYS A 148 3.28 0.60 10.90
CA LYS A 148 4.47 1.44 11.16
C LYS A 148 4.63 1.70 12.66
N GLN A 149 4.88 0.65 13.40
CA GLN A 149 4.85 0.60 14.88
C GLN A 149 5.85 1.57 15.54
N PRO A 150 5.53 2.11 16.73
CA PRO A 150 6.44 2.98 17.45
C PRO A 150 7.78 2.28 17.76
N GLY A 151 8.88 2.90 17.39
CA GLY A 151 10.25 2.48 17.72
C GLY A 151 10.76 1.21 17.03
N ILE A 152 9.92 0.48 16.26
CA ILE A 152 10.33 -0.71 15.48
C ILE A 152 9.79 -0.72 14.06
N GLY A 153 8.93 0.21 13.70
CA GLY A 153 8.37 0.29 12.35
C GLY A 153 9.49 0.39 11.32
N ALA A 154 9.68 -0.69 10.55
CA ALA A 154 10.78 -0.80 9.60
C ALA A 154 10.69 0.24 8.49
N GLU A 155 11.82 0.62 7.94
CA GLU A 155 11.85 1.40 6.70
C GLU A 155 11.23 0.62 5.52
N VAL A 156 10.70 1.35 4.57
CA VAL A 156 10.32 0.82 3.26
C VAL A 156 11.29 1.42 2.24
N LEU A 157 12.10 0.57 1.64
CA LEU A 157 13.10 0.98 0.65
C LEU A 157 12.43 1.60 -0.57
N CYS A 158 13.16 2.48 -1.25
CA CYS A 158 12.66 3.14 -2.46
C CYS A 158 12.32 2.11 -3.54
N HIS A 159 11.09 2.18 -4.04
CA HIS A 159 10.55 1.25 -5.04
C HIS A 159 9.46 1.91 -5.88
N GLN A 160 9.07 1.22 -6.93
CA GLN A 160 7.89 1.51 -7.75
C GLN A 160 6.84 0.40 -7.52
N ASP A 161 5.58 0.72 -7.33
CA ASP A 161 4.52 -0.29 -7.12
C ASP A 161 4.35 -1.22 -8.32
N SER A 162 4.56 -0.71 -9.54
CA SER A 162 4.56 -1.51 -10.77
C SER A 162 5.67 -2.56 -10.82
N THR A 163 6.67 -2.51 -9.93
CA THR A 163 7.61 -3.61 -9.71
C THR A 163 6.87 -4.88 -9.28
N TYR A 164 5.87 -4.75 -8.43
CA TYR A 164 5.13 -5.85 -7.81
C TYR A 164 3.78 -6.12 -8.48
N ILE A 165 3.15 -5.08 -9.03
CA ILE A 165 1.85 -5.12 -9.72
C ILE A 165 2.06 -4.59 -11.13
N PHE A 166 2.69 -5.42 -11.96
CA PHE A 166 3.08 -5.05 -13.32
C PHE A 166 1.89 -5.11 -14.27
N GLY A 167 1.75 -4.09 -15.12
CA GLY A 167 0.87 -4.08 -16.28
C GLY A 167 1.68 -3.79 -17.55
N GLU A 168 1.33 -4.43 -18.67
CA GLU A 168 2.01 -4.19 -19.96
C GLU A 168 1.52 -2.86 -20.56
N ASP A 169 0.22 -2.65 -20.56
CA ASP A 169 -0.43 -1.52 -21.23
C ASP A 169 -1.04 -0.50 -20.24
N SER A 170 -1.02 -0.78 -18.94
CA SER A 170 -1.54 0.11 -17.90
C SER A 170 -0.86 -0.19 -16.57
N ASP A 171 -0.40 0.86 -15.91
CA ASP A 171 0.19 0.75 -14.59
C ASP A 171 -0.86 0.75 -13.48
N ALA A 172 -0.51 0.20 -12.33
CA ALA A 172 -1.35 0.26 -11.14
C ALA A 172 -1.48 1.70 -10.62
N LEU A 173 -2.62 2.00 -9.98
CA LEU A 173 -2.79 3.18 -9.14
C LEU A 173 -2.82 2.76 -7.68
N GLY A 174 -1.92 3.31 -6.87
CA GLY A 174 -1.89 3.17 -5.42
C GLY A 174 -2.72 4.28 -4.75
N PHE A 175 -3.60 3.89 -3.83
CA PHE A 175 -4.35 4.79 -2.96
C PHE A 175 -3.89 4.53 -1.53
N TRP A 176 -3.25 5.49 -0.92
CA TRP A 176 -2.71 5.41 0.43
C TRP A 176 -3.48 6.34 1.36
N PHE A 177 -4.28 5.79 2.26
CA PHE A 177 -5.12 6.54 3.21
C PHE A 177 -4.42 6.66 4.56
N ALA A 178 -4.22 7.87 5.04
CA ALA A 178 -3.69 8.14 6.38
C ALA A 178 -4.77 7.81 7.43
N ILE A 179 -4.63 6.71 8.14
CA ILE A 179 -5.52 6.33 9.25
C ILE A 179 -5.12 7.08 10.52
N GLU A 180 -3.88 7.49 10.62
CA GLU A 180 -3.31 8.35 11.65
C GLU A 180 -2.50 9.47 10.98
N ASP A 181 -2.13 10.51 11.76
CA ASP A 181 -1.23 11.55 11.27
C ASP A 181 0.11 10.92 10.84
N ALA A 182 0.54 11.25 9.63
CA ALA A 182 1.85 10.87 9.12
C ALA A 182 2.77 12.10 9.17
N THR A 183 3.86 11.99 9.90
CA THR A 183 4.82 13.07 10.14
C THR A 183 6.24 12.63 9.71
N LEU A 184 7.17 13.56 9.70
CA LEU A 184 8.58 13.23 9.43
C LEU A 184 9.14 12.26 10.49
N GLU A 185 8.70 12.40 11.75
CA GLU A 185 9.23 11.63 12.87
C GLU A 185 8.72 10.19 12.91
N ASN A 186 7.46 9.96 12.43
CA ASN A 186 6.85 8.62 12.45
C ASN A 186 6.89 7.90 11.08
N GLY A 187 7.62 8.45 10.11
CA GLY A 187 7.87 7.83 8.80
C GLY A 187 6.72 8.04 7.83
N CYS A 188 6.37 9.31 7.53
CA CYS A 188 5.49 9.64 6.40
C CYS A 188 6.04 9.08 5.08
N LEU A 189 5.23 9.04 4.04
CA LEU A 189 5.72 8.73 2.70
C LEU A 189 6.67 9.82 2.21
N GLU A 190 7.65 9.40 1.43
CA GLU A 190 8.51 10.26 0.60
C GLU A 190 8.41 9.78 -0.84
N VAL A 191 8.27 10.70 -1.78
CA VAL A 191 8.22 10.39 -3.21
C VAL A 191 9.38 11.08 -3.93
N ILE A 192 9.87 10.48 -5.00
CA ILE A 192 10.74 11.14 -5.97
C ILE A 192 9.84 11.57 -7.13
N PRO A 193 9.42 12.86 -7.20
CA PRO A 193 8.49 13.31 -8.23
C PRO A 193 9.01 12.97 -9.63
N SER A 194 8.18 12.30 -10.40
CA SER A 194 8.56 11.85 -11.75
C SER A 194 7.32 11.63 -12.61
N PRO A 195 7.39 11.88 -13.93
CA PRO A 195 6.27 11.65 -14.82
C PRO A 195 5.77 10.20 -14.79
N CYS A 196 4.49 10.01 -15.01
CA CYS A 196 3.87 8.68 -15.06
C CYS A 196 4.46 7.74 -16.13
N ILE A 197 5.18 8.30 -17.11
CA ILE A 197 5.92 7.55 -18.13
C ILE A 197 7.34 7.14 -17.72
N THR A 198 7.75 7.41 -16.47
CA THR A 198 9.08 7.05 -15.95
C THR A 198 9.33 5.54 -16.12
N PRO A 199 10.49 5.14 -16.66
CA PRO A 199 10.79 3.73 -16.87
C PRO A 199 10.76 2.94 -15.57
N LEU A 200 10.27 1.70 -15.65
CA LEU A 200 10.33 0.74 -14.55
C LEU A 200 11.78 0.28 -14.38
N LYS A 201 12.31 0.32 -13.15
CA LYS A 201 13.66 -0.16 -12.86
C LYS A 201 13.75 -1.67 -12.66
N GLN A 202 12.70 -2.26 -12.10
CA GLN A 202 12.70 -3.67 -11.75
C GLN A 202 11.29 -4.24 -11.85
N ARG A 203 11.19 -5.50 -12.22
CA ARG A 203 9.95 -6.27 -12.20
C ARG A 203 10.10 -7.51 -11.35
N MET A 204 9.19 -7.73 -10.41
CA MET A 204 9.02 -8.98 -9.69
C MET A 204 8.01 -9.87 -10.42
N PHE A 205 8.33 -11.14 -10.57
CA PHE A 205 7.40 -12.12 -11.12
C PHE A 205 7.49 -13.46 -10.40
N ARG A 206 6.40 -14.21 -10.46
CA ARG A 206 6.30 -15.56 -9.91
C ARG A 206 6.47 -16.59 -11.00
N ARG A 207 7.26 -17.62 -10.71
CA ARG A 207 7.28 -18.87 -11.48
C ARG A 207 7.14 -20.02 -10.48
N GLU A 208 6.02 -20.73 -10.53
CA GLU A 208 5.67 -21.75 -9.55
C GLU A 208 5.64 -21.16 -8.13
N ASN A 209 6.49 -21.65 -7.24
CA ASN A 209 6.62 -21.19 -5.84
C ASN A 209 7.84 -20.30 -5.61
N GLU A 210 8.44 -19.78 -6.68
CA GLU A 210 9.64 -18.94 -6.60
C GLU A 210 9.35 -17.51 -7.08
N ILE A 211 10.04 -16.55 -6.46
CA ILE A 211 10.03 -15.13 -6.82
C ILE A 211 11.32 -14.82 -7.57
N TYR A 212 11.18 -14.17 -8.72
CA TYR A 212 12.28 -13.69 -9.53
C TYR A 212 12.19 -12.19 -9.71
N PHE A 213 13.34 -11.54 -9.90
CA PHE A 213 13.42 -10.14 -10.23
C PHE A 213 14.14 -9.97 -11.57
N GLU A 214 13.53 -9.25 -12.47
CA GLU A 214 14.14 -8.75 -13.70
C GLU A 214 14.54 -7.31 -13.49
N ASN A 215 15.82 -7.00 -13.65
CA ASN A 215 16.35 -5.66 -13.45
C ASN A 215 16.55 -4.99 -14.82
N PHE A 216 15.89 -3.86 -15.03
CA PHE A 216 16.01 -3.04 -16.23
C PHE A 216 17.02 -1.92 -16.06
N ASP A 217 17.12 -1.39 -14.83
CA ASP A 217 18.05 -0.32 -14.46
C ASP A 217 18.53 -0.52 -13.01
N SER A 218 19.83 -0.75 -12.86
CA SER A 218 20.49 -0.93 -11.55
C SER A 218 21.11 0.35 -11.00
N SER A 219 20.91 1.51 -11.65
CA SER A 219 21.38 2.78 -11.11
C SER A 219 20.68 3.11 -9.78
N PRO A 220 21.34 3.79 -8.84
CA PRO A 220 20.72 4.20 -7.59
C PRO A 220 19.54 5.14 -7.86
N TRP A 221 18.60 5.19 -6.92
CA TRP A 221 17.55 6.20 -6.94
C TRP A 221 18.14 7.57 -6.62
N PRO A 222 17.71 8.66 -7.30
CA PRO A 222 18.13 10.03 -6.97
C PRO A 222 17.42 10.52 -5.70
N GLU A 223 17.77 9.90 -4.56
CA GLU A 223 17.06 10.11 -3.28
C GLU A 223 17.22 11.53 -2.72
N GLU A 224 18.20 12.28 -3.19
CA GLU A 224 18.37 13.71 -2.91
C GLU A 224 17.19 14.57 -3.42
N ASN A 225 16.43 14.05 -4.38
CA ASN A 225 15.24 14.71 -4.92
C ASN A 225 13.94 14.24 -4.22
N SER A 226 14.07 13.46 -3.15
CA SER A 226 12.90 12.95 -2.42
C SER A 226 12.15 14.09 -1.73
N VAL A 227 10.82 14.06 -1.85
CA VAL A 227 9.91 15.02 -1.24
C VAL A 227 9.08 14.30 -0.18
N PRO A 228 9.20 14.65 1.11
CA PRO A 228 8.37 14.08 2.15
C PRO A 228 6.92 14.60 2.03
N LEU A 229 5.98 13.71 2.32
CA LEU A 229 4.54 13.96 2.27
C LEU A 229 3.91 13.82 3.67
N PRO A 230 4.19 14.73 4.62
CA PRO A 230 3.48 14.72 5.89
C PRO A 230 2.02 15.09 5.65
N VAL A 231 1.11 14.27 6.19
CA VAL A 231 -0.34 14.46 6.03
C VAL A 231 -1.08 14.18 7.32
N LYS A 232 -2.26 14.77 7.46
CA LYS A 232 -3.16 14.53 8.58
C LYS A 232 -3.99 13.27 8.35
N LYS A 233 -4.47 12.68 9.45
CA LYS A 233 -5.48 11.64 9.50
C LYS A 233 -6.64 11.96 8.55
N GLY A 234 -7.05 10.98 7.75
CA GLY A 234 -8.10 11.13 6.74
C GLY A 234 -7.63 11.62 5.38
N ALA A 235 -6.36 12.00 5.22
CA ALA A 235 -5.82 12.34 3.90
C ALA A 235 -5.63 11.10 3.02
N LEU A 236 -5.70 11.31 1.71
CA LEU A 236 -5.39 10.34 0.67
C LEU A 236 -4.16 10.82 -0.10
N ILE A 237 -3.19 9.94 -0.27
CA ILE A 237 -2.09 10.08 -1.22
C ILE A 237 -2.33 9.08 -2.36
N ILE A 238 -2.38 9.58 -3.60
CA ILE A 238 -2.50 8.76 -4.80
C ILE A 238 -1.10 8.65 -5.42
N LEU A 239 -0.70 7.44 -5.75
CA LEU A 239 0.60 7.13 -6.34
C LEU A 239 0.38 6.43 -7.69
N HIS A 240 1.05 6.92 -8.73
CA HIS A 240 1.17 6.15 -9.97
C HIS A 240 2.14 4.99 -9.75
N GLY A 241 1.84 3.82 -10.30
CA GLY A 241 2.66 2.63 -10.10
C GLY A 241 4.15 2.79 -10.44
N ARG A 242 4.49 3.78 -11.26
CA ARG A 242 5.89 4.07 -11.65
C ARG A 242 6.56 5.18 -10.83
N VAL A 243 5.86 5.87 -9.93
CA VAL A 243 6.50 6.88 -9.09
C VAL A 243 7.35 6.21 -8.01
N PRO A 244 8.66 6.53 -7.92
CA PRO A 244 9.48 5.98 -6.86
C PRO A 244 9.09 6.60 -5.52
N HIS A 245 8.91 5.75 -4.51
CA HIS A 245 8.55 6.20 -3.17
C HIS A 245 9.13 5.29 -2.09
N LYS A 246 9.26 5.84 -0.90
CA LYS A 246 9.81 5.18 0.29
C LYS A 246 9.16 5.68 1.56
N SER A 247 9.51 5.12 2.70
CA SER A 247 9.24 5.72 4.01
C SER A 247 10.30 5.32 5.02
N GLN A 248 10.74 6.29 5.81
CA GLN A 248 11.77 6.07 6.85
C GLN A 248 11.24 5.13 7.96
N ALA A 249 12.17 4.56 8.70
CA ALA A 249 11.82 3.83 9.91
C ALA A 249 11.13 4.74 10.94
N ASN A 250 10.25 4.18 11.74
CA ASN A 250 9.58 4.92 12.82
C ASN A 250 10.33 4.74 14.14
N PHE A 251 11.09 5.74 14.53
CA PHE A 251 11.78 5.79 15.83
C PHE A 251 11.03 6.63 16.87
N SER A 252 9.88 7.20 16.49
CA SER A 252 9.03 7.98 17.40
C SER A 252 8.25 7.09 18.36
N ASN A 253 7.55 7.70 19.32
CA ASN A 253 6.66 7.02 20.23
C ASN A 253 5.19 6.94 19.73
N GLN A 254 4.94 7.35 18.48
CA GLN A 254 3.62 7.34 17.86
C GLN A 254 3.61 6.41 16.66
N SER A 255 2.56 5.60 16.52
CA SER A 255 2.33 4.80 15.32
C SER A 255 1.99 5.67 14.11
N ARG A 256 2.07 5.07 12.93
CA ARG A 256 1.61 5.68 11.69
C ARG A 256 0.81 4.65 10.89
N HIS A 257 -0.46 4.48 11.25
CA HIS A 257 -1.34 3.56 10.56
C HIS A 257 -1.78 4.10 9.21
N ALA A 258 -1.80 3.24 8.22
CA ALA A 258 -2.28 3.54 6.88
C ALA A 258 -3.07 2.36 6.30
N TYR A 259 -4.02 2.66 5.44
CA TYR A 259 -4.69 1.68 4.60
C TYR A 259 -4.34 1.94 3.15
N THR A 260 -4.02 0.90 2.38
CA THR A 260 -3.68 1.04 0.96
C THR A 260 -4.56 0.18 0.08
N LEU A 261 -4.86 0.70 -1.11
CA LEU A 261 -5.50 -0.03 -2.21
C LEU A 261 -4.64 0.08 -3.45
N HIS A 262 -4.58 -1.00 -4.24
CA HIS A 262 -4.02 -0.95 -5.58
C HIS A 262 -5.09 -1.34 -6.58
N LEU A 263 -5.30 -0.44 -7.55
CA LEU A 263 -6.24 -0.60 -8.64
C LEU A 263 -5.48 -0.84 -9.94
N VAL A 264 -6.06 -1.69 -10.79
CA VAL A 264 -5.58 -1.95 -12.15
C VAL A 264 -6.74 -1.85 -13.14
N ASP A 265 -6.44 -1.63 -14.42
CA ASP A 265 -7.44 -1.67 -15.47
C ASP A 265 -7.65 -3.12 -15.95
N ILE A 266 -8.76 -3.73 -15.52
CA ILE A 266 -9.11 -5.11 -15.90
C ILE A 266 -9.77 -5.22 -17.28
N SER A 267 -9.90 -4.13 -18.04
CA SER A 267 -10.22 -4.19 -19.48
C SER A 267 -9.00 -4.61 -20.31
N LEU A 268 -7.82 -4.61 -19.70
CA LEU A 268 -6.54 -5.02 -20.26
C LEU A 268 -6.07 -6.35 -19.62
N PRO A 269 -5.24 -7.12 -20.31
CA PRO A 269 -4.70 -8.36 -19.75
C PRO A 269 -3.87 -8.10 -18.49
N TYR A 270 -4.19 -8.80 -17.40
CA TYR A 270 -3.37 -8.81 -16.19
C TYR A 270 -2.36 -9.97 -16.29
N PRO A 271 -1.03 -9.70 -16.24
CA PRO A 271 -0.02 -10.73 -16.50
C PRO A 271 -0.08 -11.91 -15.53
N GLU A 272 -0.15 -13.12 -16.06
CA GLU A 272 -0.16 -14.37 -15.28
C GLU A 272 1.09 -14.56 -14.40
N LYS A 273 2.20 -13.93 -14.77
CA LYS A 273 3.46 -13.97 -14.02
C LYS A 273 3.50 -13.05 -12.81
N ASN A 274 2.52 -12.15 -12.64
CA ASN A 274 2.45 -11.37 -11.42
C ASN A 274 2.29 -12.30 -10.22
N TRP A 275 2.95 -11.97 -9.12
CA TRP A 275 2.92 -12.81 -7.92
C TRP A 275 1.52 -12.92 -7.32
N LEU A 276 0.75 -11.82 -7.39
CA LEU A 276 -0.60 -11.74 -6.87
C LEU A 276 -1.58 -12.12 -7.98
N GLN A 277 -2.29 -13.22 -7.76
CA GLN A 277 -3.33 -13.71 -8.65
C GLN A 277 -4.63 -13.94 -7.88
N TRP A 278 -5.75 -13.74 -8.56
CA TRP A 278 -7.08 -14.02 -8.03
C TRP A 278 -7.64 -15.25 -8.75
N PRO A 279 -7.95 -16.36 -8.05
CA PRO A 279 -8.41 -17.59 -8.69
C PRO A 279 -9.67 -17.44 -9.54
N ASN A 280 -10.55 -16.50 -9.17
CA ASN A 280 -11.80 -16.20 -9.87
C ASN A 280 -11.77 -14.88 -10.65
N GLY A 281 -10.58 -14.36 -10.95
CA GLY A 281 -10.38 -13.04 -11.53
C GLY A 281 -10.33 -11.93 -10.49
N ILE A 282 -9.67 -10.82 -10.84
CA ILE A 282 -9.55 -9.65 -9.94
C ILE A 282 -10.93 -9.09 -9.63
N PRO A 283 -11.27 -8.84 -8.34
CA PRO A 283 -12.55 -8.24 -7.96
C PRO A 283 -12.78 -6.89 -8.64
N CYS A 284 -13.95 -6.74 -9.26
CA CYS A 284 -14.36 -5.47 -9.87
C CYS A 284 -14.77 -4.48 -8.78
N LEU A 285 -14.42 -3.20 -8.96
CA LEU A 285 -14.77 -2.10 -8.06
C LEU A 285 -16.14 -1.54 -8.34
#